data_399d5f995d4e6b4e8c5677e59bc234e5
#
_entry.id   399d5f995d4e6b4e8c5677e59bc234e5
#
_cell.length_a   1.000
_cell.length_b   1.000
_cell.length_c   1.000
_cell.angle_alpha   90.00
_cell.angle_beta   90.00
_cell.angle_gamma   90.00
#
_symmetry.space_group_name_H-M   'P 1'
#
loop_
_entity.id
_entity.type
_entity.pdbx_description
1 polymer ?
#
loop_
_entity_poly.entity_id
_entity_poly.type
_entity_poly.pdbx_seq_one_letter_code
_entity_poly.pdbx_strand_id
1 'polypeptide(L)'
;MIPQASKFKQGKGPQMDYTAALDQAIGKLHDEGRYRTFIDIERRMGAYPQAVWTRPDGTESEITVWCGNDYLGMGQHPVVLAAMHEALDSTGAGSGGTRNISGTTVYHKKLEAEIADLHGKEAALVFSSAYTANDATLSTLRKLFPGLIIYSDALNHASMIEGIKRFDGAKRIFRHNDVAHLRELLEADDPEAPKLIAFESIYSMDGDFGPVAAICDLAAEFHALTYLDEVHAVGMYGPRGGGVAERDGLMDRIDIFNGTLGKAFGVFGGYIAGSARMMDAIRSYAPGFIFTTSLPPAVAAGAAASIAFLKTAEGQVLRDQQQLNARILKMRLRGLGMPIMDHGSHIVPVHVGHPVHCKAL
;
A
#
# COMPACT_ATOMS: atom_id res chain seq x y z
N MET A 1 41.30 4.92 55.87
CA MET A 1 40.77 3.55 55.60
C MET A 1 39.61 3.68 54.64
N ILE A 2 39.82 3.30 53.37
CA ILE A 2 38.80 3.29 52.33
C ILE A 2 38.16 1.89 52.33
N PRO A 3 36.84 1.76 52.41
CA PRO A 3 36.19 0.44 52.40
C PRO A 3 36.33 -0.21 51.01
N GLN A 4 36.75 -1.47 51.01
CA GLN A 4 36.85 -2.31 49.81
C GLN A 4 35.47 -2.50 49.16
N ALA A 5 35.40 -2.25 47.84
CA ALA A 5 34.23 -2.52 47.02
C ALA A 5 33.89 -4.02 47.03
N SER A 6 32.69 -4.35 47.44
CA SER A 6 32.13 -5.70 47.37
C SER A 6 32.04 -6.14 45.92
N LYS A 7 32.68 -7.29 45.61
CA LYS A 7 32.55 -7.97 44.31
C LYS A 7 31.10 -8.43 44.11
N PHE A 8 30.36 -7.74 43.28
CA PHE A 8 29.11 -8.28 42.73
C PHE A 8 29.45 -9.52 41.89
N LYS A 9 29.08 -10.69 42.38
CA LYS A 9 29.02 -11.90 41.55
C LYS A 9 27.93 -11.69 40.51
N GLN A 10 28.35 -11.39 39.29
CA GLN A 10 27.45 -11.50 38.11
C GLN A 10 27.08 -12.98 37.97
N GLY A 11 25.86 -13.35 38.37
CA GLY A 11 25.27 -14.60 38.03
C GLY A 11 25.04 -14.62 36.51
N LYS A 12 25.83 -15.44 35.78
CA LYS A 12 25.55 -15.72 34.39
C LYS A 12 24.24 -16.53 34.37
N GLY A 13 23.11 -15.89 34.14
CA GLY A 13 21.91 -16.57 33.68
C GLY A 13 22.22 -17.31 32.38
N PRO A 14 21.38 -18.28 31.96
CA PRO A 14 21.62 -19.03 30.72
C PRO A 14 21.76 -18.03 29.57
N GLN A 15 22.94 -18.04 28.93
CA GLN A 15 23.21 -17.17 27.78
C GLN A 15 22.32 -17.68 26.63
N MET A 16 21.49 -16.78 26.07
CA MET A 16 20.62 -17.12 24.94
C MET A 16 21.49 -17.52 23.75
N ASP A 17 21.21 -18.69 23.19
CA ASP A 17 21.78 -19.10 21.90
C ASP A 17 20.95 -18.50 20.76
N TYR A 18 21.42 -17.39 20.22
CA TYR A 18 20.73 -16.68 19.11
C TYR A 18 20.66 -17.51 17.84
N THR A 19 21.67 -18.36 17.55
CA THR A 19 21.67 -19.20 16.37
C THR A 19 20.59 -20.25 16.47
N ALA A 20 20.51 -20.98 17.57
CA ALA A 20 19.45 -21.95 17.79
C ALA A 20 18.04 -21.32 17.77
N ALA A 21 17.88 -20.11 18.30
CA ALA A 21 16.61 -19.40 18.26
C ALA A 21 16.20 -19.00 16.82
N LEU A 22 17.16 -18.56 15.98
CA LEU A 22 16.92 -18.25 14.58
C LEU A 22 16.59 -19.48 13.77
N ASP A 23 17.34 -20.59 13.97
CA ASP A 23 17.10 -21.87 13.30
C ASP A 23 15.72 -22.43 13.66
N GLN A 24 15.30 -22.32 14.92
CA GLN A 24 13.97 -22.72 15.36
C GLN A 24 12.88 -21.86 14.69
N ALA A 25 13.07 -20.52 14.60
CA ALA A 25 12.11 -19.62 13.96
C ALA A 25 11.97 -19.91 12.46
N ILE A 26 13.10 -20.17 11.76
CA ILE A 26 13.09 -20.51 10.33
C ILE A 26 12.49 -21.92 10.13
N GLY A 27 12.86 -22.89 10.96
CA GLY A 27 12.33 -24.25 10.92
C GLY A 27 10.81 -24.27 11.03
N LYS A 28 10.25 -23.48 11.96
CA LYS A 28 8.79 -23.31 12.08
C LYS A 28 8.12 -22.85 10.78
N LEU A 29 8.73 -21.93 10.03
CA LEU A 29 8.19 -21.49 8.75
C LEU A 29 8.22 -22.60 7.70
N HIS A 30 9.25 -23.47 7.71
CA HIS A 30 9.31 -24.64 6.85
C HIS A 30 8.23 -25.66 7.20
N ASP A 31 8.07 -25.97 8.48
CA ASP A 31 7.08 -26.94 8.98
C ASP A 31 5.65 -26.52 8.66
N GLU A 32 5.37 -25.22 8.75
CA GLU A 32 4.07 -24.63 8.40
C GLU A 32 3.89 -24.41 6.89
N GLY A 33 4.88 -24.70 6.05
CA GLY A 33 4.85 -24.45 4.61
C GLY A 33 4.83 -22.97 4.23
N ARG A 34 5.12 -22.07 5.16
CA ARG A 34 5.09 -20.60 4.98
C ARG A 34 6.44 -19.98 4.63
N TYR A 35 7.50 -20.79 4.58
CA TYR A 35 8.83 -20.30 4.17
C TYR A 35 8.78 -19.82 2.71
N ARG A 36 9.17 -18.56 2.48
CA ARG A 36 9.15 -17.92 1.18
C ARG A 36 10.49 -18.05 0.49
N THR A 37 10.49 -18.56 -0.73
CA THR A 37 11.66 -18.57 -1.61
C THR A 37 11.59 -17.34 -2.53
N PHE A 38 12.67 -16.58 -2.56
CA PHE A 38 12.81 -15.45 -3.49
C PHE A 38 13.48 -15.98 -4.75
N ILE A 39 12.82 -15.79 -5.90
CA ILE A 39 13.36 -16.19 -7.20
C ILE A 39 13.96 -14.96 -7.90
N ASP A 40 15.05 -15.19 -8.62
CA ASP A 40 15.75 -14.16 -9.38
C ASP A 40 15.19 -14.11 -10.81
N ILE A 41 14.47 -13.02 -11.13
CA ILE A 41 13.80 -12.86 -12.42
C ILE A 41 14.26 -11.62 -13.17
N GLU A 42 14.58 -11.77 -14.45
CA GLU A 42 14.78 -10.69 -15.39
C GLU A 42 13.50 -10.44 -16.19
N ARG A 43 12.88 -9.27 -16.00
CA ARG A 43 11.76 -8.81 -16.83
C ARG A 43 12.29 -7.98 -17.98
N ARG A 44 11.90 -8.33 -19.22
CA ARG A 44 12.34 -7.64 -20.43
C ARG A 44 11.25 -6.72 -20.97
N MET A 45 11.60 -5.47 -21.21
CA MET A 45 10.69 -4.49 -21.81
C MET A 45 10.14 -5.03 -23.15
N GLY A 46 8.81 -4.92 -23.35
CA GLY A 46 8.12 -5.44 -24.53
C GLY A 46 7.78 -6.93 -24.50
N ALA A 47 8.27 -7.68 -23.52
CA ALA A 47 8.01 -9.12 -23.39
C ALA A 47 7.04 -9.49 -22.24
N TYR A 48 6.54 -8.51 -21.47
CA TYR A 48 5.63 -8.80 -20.37
C TYR A 48 4.35 -9.52 -20.85
N PRO A 49 3.87 -10.54 -20.08
CA PRO A 49 4.27 -10.99 -18.74
C PRO A 49 5.39 -12.02 -18.69
N GLN A 50 6.10 -12.31 -19.78
CA GLN A 50 7.23 -13.25 -19.81
C GLN A 50 8.43 -12.65 -19.09
N ALA A 51 9.17 -13.50 -18.38
CA ALA A 51 10.40 -13.19 -17.70
C ALA A 51 11.37 -14.37 -17.78
N VAL A 52 12.64 -14.13 -17.54
CA VAL A 52 13.64 -15.19 -17.39
C VAL A 52 13.90 -15.40 -15.90
N TRP A 53 13.79 -16.65 -15.46
CA TRP A 53 14.16 -17.07 -14.13
C TRP A 53 15.54 -17.70 -14.15
N THR A 54 16.47 -17.09 -13.40
CA THR A 54 17.81 -17.64 -13.17
C THR A 54 17.79 -18.47 -11.86
N ARG A 55 18.07 -19.74 -11.96
CA ARG A 55 18.10 -20.64 -10.80
C ARG A 55 19.43 -20.52 -10.03
N PRO A 56 19.51 -20.98 -8.78
CA PRO A 56 20.74 -20.94 -7.99
C PRO A 56 21.93 -21.70 -8.61
N ASP A 57 21.67 -22.65 -9.51
CA ASP A 57 22.70 -23.38 -10.26
C ASP A 57 23.14 -22.65 -11.55
N GLY A 58 22.61 -21.46 -11.80
CA GLY A 58 22.91 -20.66 -13.00
C GLY A 58 22.11 -21.05 -14.25
N THR A 59 21.21 -22.04 -14.16
CA THR A 59 20.35 -22.39 -15.30
C THR A 59 19.20 -21.39 -15.45
N GLU A 60 18.83 -21.07 -16.68
CA GLU A 60 17.76 -20.15 -17.01
C GLU A 60 16.55 -20.87 -17.60
N SER A 61 15.36 -20.31 -17.35
CA SER A 61 14.15 -20.73 -18.02
C SER A 61 13.17 -19.58 -18.18
N GLU A 62 12.44 -19.58 -19.29
CA GLU A 62 11.32 -18.66 -19.46
C GLU A 62 10.15 -19.03 -18.55
N ILE A 63 9.57 -18.00 -17.93
CA ILE A 63 8.39 -18.13 -17.08
C ILE A 63 7.37 -17.04 -17.44
N THR A 64 6.11 -17.27 -17.08
CA THR A 64 5.06 -16.26 -17.15
C THR A 64 4.74 -15.76 -15.74
N VAL A 65 4.86 -14.44 -15.53
CA VAL A 65 4.56 -13.80 -14.25
C VAL A 65 3.06 -13.54 -14.14
N TRP A 66 2.37 -14.30 -13.28
CA TRP A 66 0.93 -14.18 -13.03
C TRP A 66 0.56 -13.21 -11.90
N CYS A 67 1.52 -12.90 -11.01
CA CYS A 67 1.32 -12.11 -9.80
C CYS A 67 1.91 -10.69 -9.89
N GLY A 68 2.14 -10.17 -11.10
CA GLY A 68 2.67 -8.83 -11.29
C GLY A 68 1.69 -7.74 -10.84
N ASN A 69 2.21 -6.68 -10.24
CA ASN A 69 1.42 -5.54 -9.78
C ASN A 69 1.37 -4.37 -10.77
N ASP A 70 2.12 -4.40 -11.86
CA ASP A 70 2.06 -3.39 -12.92
C ASP A 70 0.81 -3.64 -13.79
N TYR A 71 -0.37 -3.32 -13.23
CA TYR A 71 -1.67 -3.70 -13.76
C TYR A 71 -1.97 -3.17 -15.17
N LEU A 72 -1.37 -2.04 -15.53
CA LEU A 72 -1.59 -1.34 -16.80
C LEU A 72 -0.35 -1.31 -17.71
N GLY A 73 0.77 -1.92 -17.27
CA GLY A 73 2.03 -1.90 -18.01
C GLY A 73 2.72 -0.53 -18.03
N MET A 74 2.35 0.36 -17.12
CA MET A 74 2.91 1.72 -17.08
C MET A 74 4.40 1.75 -16.78
N GLY A 75 4.93 0.70 -16.12
CA GLY A 75 6.37 0.59 -15.84
C GLY A 75 7.27 0.49 -17.09
N GLN A 76 6.70 0.21 -18.25
CA GLN A 76 7.41 0.21 -19.55
C GLN A 76 6.79 1.20 -20.56
N HIS A 77 5.84 2.04 -20.12
CA HIS A 77 5.16 2.96 -21.01
C HIS A 77 6.10 4.10 -21.47
N PRO A 78 6.14 4.44 -22.79
CA PRO A 78 7.07 5.43 -23.32
C PRO A 78 6.98 6.80 -22.61
N VAL A 79 5.80 7.25 -22.25
CA VAL A 79 5.58 8.53 -21.53
C VAL A 79 6.28 8.54 -20.18
N VAL A 80 6.21 7.43 -19.43
CA VAL A 80 6.86 7.28 -18.12
C VAL A 80 8.37 7.24 -18.27
N LEU A 81 8.86 6.42 -19.19
CA LEU A 81 10.31 6.29 -19.43
C LEU A 81 10.94 7.60 -19.91
N ALA A 82 10.28 8.32 -20.83
CA ALA A 82 10.77 9.62 -21.31
C ALA A 82 10.90 10.65 -20.17
N ALA A 83 9.87 10.76 -19.29
CA ALA A 83 9.92 11.65 -18.15
C ALA A 83 11.01 11.28 -17.14
N MET A 84 11.25 9.96 -16.95
CA MET A 84 12.32 9.48 -16.08
C MET A 84 13.71 9.79 -16.65
N HIS A 85 13.93 9.57 -17.94
CA HIS A 85 15.19 9.90 -18.62
C HIS A 85 15.49 11.40 -18.55
N GLU A 86 14.53 12.27 -18.88
CA GLU A 86 14.67 13.72 -18.80
C GLU A 86 15.09 14.18 -17.40
N ALA A 87 14.42 13.64 -16.36
CA ALA A 87 14.73 14.00 -14.98
C ALA A 87 16.10 13.45 -14.54
N LEU A 88 16.47 12.24 -14.98
CA LEU A 88 17.77 11.64 -14.68
C LEU A 88 18.91 12.45 -15.30
N ASP A 89 18.78 12.84 -16.57
CA ASP A 89 19.79 13.60 -17.29
C ASP A 89 19.96 15.01 -16.72
N SER A 90 18.86 15.62 -16.21
CA SER A 90 18.90 17.00 -15.70
C SER A 90 19.28 17.12 -14.23
N THR A 91 18.99 16.12 -13.38
CA THR A 91 19.15 16.23 -11.93
C THR A 91 19.95 15.11 -11.28
N GLY A 92 20.33 14.09 -12.05
CA GLY A 92 21.06 12.92 -11.54
C GLY A 92 20.16 11.91 -10.82
N ALA A 93 20.79 10.89 -10.23
CA ALA A 93 20.11 9.68 -9.74
C ALA A 93 19.37 9.85 -8.42
N GLY A 94 19.79 10.74 -7.54
CA GLY A 94 19.29 10.84 -6.16
C GLY A 94 18.76 12.21 -5.78
N SER A 95 17.94 12.26 -4.75
CA SER A 95 17.33 13.51 -4.23
C SER A 95 18.28 14.33 -3.34
N GLY A 96 19.39 13.75 -2.90
CA GLY A 96 20.40 14.41 -2.06
C GLY A 96 20.04 14.58 -0.59
N GLY A 97 18.87 14.08 -0.12
CA GLY A 97 18.49 14.17 1.30
C GLY A 97 17.03 13.88 1.60
N THR A 98 16.65 14.17 2.84
CA THR A 98 15.26 14.12 3.28
C THR A 98 14.47 15.31 2.75
N ARG A 99 13.14 15.22 2.76
CA ARG A 99 12.25 16.26 2.21
C ARG A 99 12.45 17.64 2.84
N ASN A 100 12.73 17.70 4.11
CA ASN A 100 12.85 18.94 4.89
C ASN A 100 14.24 19.59 4.85
N ILE A 101 15.28 18.90 4.40
CA ILE A 101 16.64 19.46 4.30
C ILE A 101 16.93 19.92 2.86
N SER A 102 17.08 18.98 1.93
CA SER A 102 17.44 19.29 0.53
C SER A 102 16.75 18.39 -0.49
N GLY A 103 16.04 17.37 -0.05
CA GLY A 103 15.44 16.35 -0.90
C GLY A 103 14.08 16.73 -1.51
N THR A 104 13.53 17.94 -1.26
CA THR A 104 12.34 18.42 -1.97
C THR A 104 12.74 19.07 -3.28
N THR A 105 12.37 18.46 -4.40
CA THR A 105 12.62 18.96 -5.75
C THR A 105 11.33 19.42 -6.43
N VAL A 106 11.45 20.08 -7.58
CA VAL A 106 10.30 20.45 -8.43
C VAL A 106 9.45 19.25 -8.82
N TYR A 107 10.07 18.08 -9.02
CA TYR A 107 9.40 16.83 -9.41
C TYR A 107 8.51 16.30 -8.28
N HIS A 108 8.95 16.40 -7.02
CA HIS A 108 8.11 16.06 -5.87
C HIS A 108 6.88 16.94 -5.78
N LYS A 109 7.05 18.26 -5.97
CA LYS A 109 5.93 19.22 -5.94
C LYS A 109 4.94 18.99 -7.08
N LYS A 110 5.46 18.69 -8.28
CA LYS A 110 4.61 18.35 -9.43
C LYS A 110 3.84 17.05 -9.16
N LEU A 111 4.49 16.02 -8.64
CA LEU A 111 3.84 14.76 -8.32
C LEU A 111 2.75 14.93 -7.24
N GLU A 112 3.05 15.66 -6.15
CA GLU A 112 2.08 15.94 -5.08
C GLU A 112 0.87 16.72 -5.62
N ALA A 113 1.07 17.68 -6.55
CA ALA A 113 -0.02 18.40 -7.21
C ALA A 113 -0.87 17.47 -8.10
N GLU A 114 -0.25 16.57 -8.89
CA GLU A 114 -0.97 15.61 -9.71
C GLU A 114 -1.80 14.63 -8.89
N ILE A 115 -1.30 14.19 -7.73
CA ILE A 115 -2.02 13.32 -6.80
C ILE A 115 -3.19 14.06 -6.15
N ALA A 116 -2.97 15.28 -5.68
CA ALA A 116 -4.02 16.10 -5.09
C ALA A 116 -5.16 16.35 -6.09
N ASP A 117 -4.83 16.69 -7.34
CA ASP A 117 -5.80 16.87 -8.42
C ASP A 117 -6.54 15.56 -8.76
N LEU A 118 -5.83 14.41 -8.80
CA LEU A 118 -6.46 13.11 -9.07
C LEU A 118 -7.55 12.79 -8.05
N HIS A 119 -7.30 13.08 -6.77
CA HIS A 119 -8.24 12.80 -5.68
C HIS A 119 -9.17 13.98 -5.34
N GLY A 120 -9.10 15.09 -6.06
CA GLY A 120 -9.89 16.30 -5.75
C GLY A 120 -9.61 16.84 -4.34
N LYS A 121 -8.37 16.70 -3.84
CA LYS A 121 -7.95 17.15 -2.51
C LYS A 121 -7.05 18.38 -2.59
N GLU A 122 -6.95 19.10 -1.46
CA GLU A 122 -6.16 20.34 -1.39
C GLU A 122 -4.65 20.08 -1.44
N ALA A 123 -4.18 18.94 -0.94
CA ALA A 123 -2.77 18.60 -0.86
C ALA A 123 -2.53 17.10 -0.84
N ALA A 124 -1.29 16.70 -1.16
CA ALA A 124 -0.80 15.33 -1.04
C ALA A 124 0.63 15.33 -0.49
N LEU A 125 1.03 14.18 0.07
CA LEU A 125 2.40 13.90 0.51
C LEU A 125 2.88 12.59 -0.08
N VAL A 126 4.09 12.59 -0.63
CA VAL A 126 4.71 11.42 -1.24
C VAL A 126 5.70 10.78 -0.27
N PHE A 127 5.59 9.46 -0.13
CA PHE A 127 6.42 8.58 0.71
C PHE A 127 7.20 7.57 -0.15
N SER A 128 8.20 6.91 0.44
CA SER A 128 8.95 5.84 -0.22
C SER A 128 8.09 4.62 -0.62
N SER A 129 6.98 4.40 0.07
CA SER A 129 6.00 3.34 -0.26
C SER A 129 4.65 3.64 0.38
N ALA A 130 3.58 3.00 -0.13
CA ALA A 130 2.28 3.02 0.53
C ALA A 130 2.32 2.37 1.93
N TYR A 131 3.22 1.39 2.12
CA TYR A 131 3.47 0.81 3.44
C TYR A 131 3.91 1.89 4.44
N THR A 132 4.94 2.66 4.08
CA THR A 132 5.45 3.76 4.91
C THR A 132 4.41 4.87 5.07
N ALA A 133 3.61 5.16 4.04
CA ALA A 133 2.54 6.14 4.11
C ALA A 133 1.47 5.74 5.13
N ASN A 134 1.01 4.48 5.11
CA ASN A 134 0.05 3.95 6.10
C ASN A 134 0.62 3.98 7.51
N ASP A 135 1.81 3.40 7.72
CA ASP A 135 2.46 3.32 9.03
C ASP A 135 2.71 4.71 9.63
N ALA A 136 3.30 5.62 8.85
CA ALA A 136 3.61 6.97 9.31
C ALA A 136 2.36 7.80 9.59
N THR A 137 1.33 7.71 8.74
CA THR A 137 0.11 8.50 8.88
C THR A 137 -0.72 8.05 10.07
N LEU A 138 -1.08 6.77 10.14
CA LEU A 138 -1.94 6.25 11.20
C LEU A 138 -1.31 6.41 12.59
N SER A 139 0.01 6.17 12.70
CA SER A 139 0.73 6.40 13.94
C SER A 139 0.78 7.89 14.32
N THR A 140 0.92 8.79 13.35
CA THR A 140 0.98 10.24 13.59
C THR A 140 -0.38 10.80 14.01
N LEU A 141 -1.48 10.35 13.39
CA LEU A 141 -2.83 10.78 13.75
C LEU A 141 -3.17 10.46 15.20
N ARG A 142 -2.75 9.30 15.71
CA ARG A 142 -2.89 8.97 17.15
C ARG A 142 -2.17 9.93 18.07
N LYS A 143 -0.98 10.40 17.64
CA LYS A 143 -0.22 11.39 18.38
C LYS A 143 -0.86 12.78 18.35
N LEU A 144 -1.45 13.14 17.20
CA LEU A 144 -2.09 14.45 16.99
C LEU A 144 -3.46 14.56 17.65
N PHE A 145 -4.20 13.46 17.77
CA PHE A 145 -5.54 13.41 18.36
C PHE A 145 -5.53 12.54 19.61
N PRO A 146 -5.26 13.12 20.81
CA PRO A 146 -5.30 12.38 22.07
C PRO A 146 -6.67 11.71 22.26
N GLY A 147 -6.68 10.43 22.63
CA GLY A 147 -7.91 9.66 22.79
C GLY A 147 -8.50 9.09 21.49
N LEU A 148 -7.83 9.26 20.34
CA LEU A 148 -8.32 8.74 19.06
C LEU A 148 -8.58 7.24 19.11
N ILE A 149 -9.83 6.85 18.81
CA ILE A 149 -10.25 5.46 18.63
C ILE A 149 -10.18 5.15 17.14
N ILE A 150 -9.41 4.12 16.77
CA ILE A 150 -9.32 3.67 15.38
C ILE A 150 -10.12 2.39 15.19
N TYR A 151 -11.11 2.47 14.30
CA TYR A 151 -11.93 1.33 13.85
C TYR A 151 -11.29 0.79 12.59
N SER A 152 -10.84 -0.46 12.63
CA SER A 152 -10.08 -1.11 11.55
C SER A 152 -10.81 -2.34 11.06
N ASP A 153 -10.95 -2.48 9.74
CA ASP A 153 -11.41 -3.74 9.16
C ASP A 153 -10.45 -4.88 9.50
N ALA A 154 -11.00 -6.07 9.74
CA ALA A 154 -10.25 -7.26 10.15
C ALA A 154 -9.23 -7.73 9.10
N LEU A 155 -9.44 -7.43 7.82
CA LEU A 155 -8.56 -7.81 6.71
C LEU A 155 -7.72 -6.64 6.16
N ASN A 156 -7.67 -5.50 6.85
CA ASN A 156 -6.78 -4.40 6.47
C ASN A 156 -5.33 -4.87 6.29
N HIS A 157 -4.64 -4.27 5.34
CA HIS A 157 -3.25 -4.56 5.02
C HIS A 157 -2.32 -4.41 6.24
N ALA A 158 -1.28 -5.23 6.31
CA ALA A 158 -0.32 -5.26 7.41
C ALA A 158 0.27 -3.87 7.75
N SER A 159 0.48 -3.00 6.76
CA SER A 159 1.00 -1.64 6.98
C SER A 159 0.04 -0.76 7.80
N MET A 160 -1.28 -0.90 7.59
CA MET A 160 -2.28 -0.22 8.40
C MET A 160 -2.29 -0.76 9.83
N ILE A 161 -2.25 -2.10 9.97
CA ILE A 161 -2.20 -2.77 11.28
C ILE A 161 -0.97 -2.33 12.08
N GLU A 162 0.22 -2.25 11.44
CA GLU A 162 1.45 -1.82 12.12
C GLU A 162 1.40 -0.34 12.51
N GLY A 163 0.90 0.54 11.65
CA GLY A 163 0.68 1.96 11.97
C GLY A 163 -0.27 2.15 13.15
N ILE A 164 -1.36 1.36 13.20
CA ILE A 164 -2.34 1.38 14.29
C ILE A 164 -1.73 0.86 15.61
N LYS A 165 -0.86 -0.14 15.56
CA LYS A 165 -0.25 -0.74 16.75
C LYS A 165 0.89 0.09 17.37
N ARG A 166 1.51 0.99 16.61
CA ARG A 166 2.76 1.66 16.99
C ARG A 166 2.67 2.47 18.28
N PHE A 167 1.50 2.97 18.64
CA PHE A 167 1.25 3.71 19.87
C PHE A 167 0.10 3.10 20.66
N ASP A 168 0.17 3.20 21.98
CA ASP A 168 -0.94 2.84 22.86
C ASP A 168 -2.15 3.72 22.56
N GLY A 169 -3.32 3.08 22.44
CA GLY A 169 -4.58 3.76 22.15
C GLY A 169 -5.67 2.77 21.82
N ALA A 170 -6.91 3.20 21.96
CA ALA A 170 -8.05 2.37 21.67
C ALA A 170 -8.10 2.00 20.18
N LYS A 171 -8.31 0.72 19.91
CA LYS A 171 -8.61 0.20 18.58
C LYS A 171 -9.79 -0.75 18.66
N ARG A 172 -10.61 -0.75 17.63
CA ARG A 172 -11.73 -1.64 17.44
C ARG A 172 -11.56 -2.35 16.11
N ILE A 173 -11.60 -3.66 16.12
CA ILE A 173 -11.51 -4.46 14.90
C ILE A 173 -12.92 -4.91 14.55
N PHE A 174 -13.48 -4.40 13.45
CA PHE A 174 -14.78 -4.89 12.98
C PHE A 174 -14.61 -6.05 12.00
N ARG A 175 -15.61 -6.93 11.96
CA ARG A 175 -15.62 -8.05 11.02
C ARG A 175 -15.57 -7.51 9.60
N HIS A 176 -14.82 -8.21 8.75
CA HIS A 176 -14.56 -7.81 7.37
C HIS A 176 -15.84 -7.43 6.62
N ASN A 177 -15.85 -6.20 6.10
CA ASN A 177 -16.96 -5.57 5.35
C ASN A 177 -18.32 -5.55 6.10
N ASP A 178 -18.33 -5.80 7.42
CA ASP A 178 -19.54 -5.85 8.23
C ASP A 178 -19.88 -4.47 8.81
N VAL A 179 -20.69 -3.73 8.07
CA VAL A 179 -21.15 -2.38 8.43
C VAL A 179 -22.01 -2.38 9.71
N ALA A 180 -22.78 -3.46 9.96
CA ALA A 180 -23.60 -3.57 11.16
C ALA A 180 -22.71 -3.72 12.40
N HIS A 181 -21.69 -4.57 12.35
CA HIS A 181 -20.74 -4.70 13.44
C HIS A 181 -19.92 -3.41 13.68
N LEU A 182 -19.56 -2.70 12.59
CA LEU A 182 -18.91 -1.39 12.73
C LEU A 182 -19.81 -0.40 13.49
N ARG A 183 -21.12 -0.37 13.18
CA ARG A 183 -22.11 0.44 13.90
C ARG A 183 -22.16 0.08 15.39
N GLU A 184 -22.28 -1.20 15.72
CA GLU A 184 -22.30 -1.68 17.11
C GLU A 184 -21.07 -1.17 17.91
N LEU A 185 -19.89 -1.19 17.29
CA LEU A 185 -18.65 -0.72 17.92
C LEU A 185 -18.63 0.81 18.09
N LEU A 186 -19.16 1.56 17.12
CA LEU A 186 -19.25 3.02 17.18
C LEU A 186 -20.23 3.48 18.27
N GLU A 187 -21.35 2.80 18.41
CA GLU A 187 -22.39 3.06 19.43
C GLU A 187 -21.91 2.73 20.86
N ALA A 188 -20.99 1.77 20.99
CA ALA A 188 -20.47 1.34 22.30
C ALA A 188 -19.40 2.27 22.89
N ASP A 189 -18.78 3.11 22.08
CA ASP A 189 -17.71 4.02 22.52
C ASP A 189 -18.28 5.43 22.84
N ASP A 190 -17.51 6.20 23.60
CA ASP A 190 -17.85 7.60 23.96
C ASP A 190 -18.16 8.42 22.71
N PRO A 191 -19.35 9.04 22.59
CA PRO A 191 -19.72 9.87 21.45
C PRO A 191 -18.76 11.06 21.22
N GLU A 192 -18.20 11.62 22.27
CA GLU A 192 -17.28 12.76 22.22
C GLU A 192 -15.82 12.38 21.88
N ALA A 193 -15.47 11.08 21.94
CA ALA A 193 -14.13 10.64 21.59
C ALA A 193 -13.83 10.87 20.10
N PRO A 194 -12.64 11.35 19.73
CA PRO A 194 -12.25 11.42 18.32
C PRO A 194 -12.17 10.01 17.73
N LYS A 195 -12.70 9.86 16.53
CA LYS A 195 -12.85 8.57 15.84
C LYS A 195 -12.25 8.61 14.45
N LEU A 196 -11.67 7.48 14.01
CA LEU A 196 -11.18 7.29 12.65
C LEU A 196 -11.56 5.87 12.19
N ILE A 197 -12.17 5.75 11.02
CA ILE A 197 -12.47 4.47 10.39
C ILE A 197 -11.44 4.24 9.28
N ALA A 198 -10.65 3.16 9.40
CA ALA A 198 -9.60 2.76 8.48
C ALA A 198 -9.99 1.48 7.74
N PHE A 199 -10.05 1.54 6.41
CA PHE A 199 -10.52 0.45 5.56
C PHE A 199 -9.93 0.55 4.15
N GLU A 200 -10.06 -0.53 3.36
CA GLU A 200 -9.62 -0.57 1.97
C GLU A 200 -10.81 -0.54 1.01
N SER A 201 -10.61 0.01 -0.17
CA SER A 201 -11.61 -0.03 -1.23
C SER A 201 -11.63 -1.36 -1.98
N ILE A 202 -10.45 -1.99 -2.12
CA ILE A 202 -10.28 -3.34 -2.68
C ILE A 202 -9.24 -4.07 -1.84
N TYR A 203 -9.62 -5.20 -1.28
CA TYR A 203 -8.76 -6.05 -0.46
C TYR A 203 -7.93 -6.99 -1.32
N SER A 204 -6.62 -7.01 -1.09
CA SER A 204 -5.66 -7.63 -2.00
C SER A 204 -5.78 -9.14 -2.13
N MET A 205 -6.11 -9.82 -1.03
CA MET A 205 -6.08 -11.29 -0.98
C MET A 205 -7.37 -11.92 -1.48
N ASP A 206 -8.51 -11.25 -1.28
CA ASP A 206 -9.83 -11.74 -1.64
C ASP A 206 -10.35 -11.10 -2.94
N GLY A 207 -9.89 -9.90 -3.26
CA GLY A 207 -10.27 -9.16 -4.45
C GLY A 207 -11.68 -8.57 -4.36
N ASP A 208 -12.23 -8.44 -3.17
CA ASP A 208 -13.56 -7.88 -2.94
C ASP A 208 -13.51 -6.37 -2.70
N PHE A 209 -14.67 -5.74 -2.85
CA PHE A 209 -14.85 -4.31 -2.62
C PHE A 209 -15.29 -4.03 -1.19
N GLY A 210 -14.65 -3.04 -0.57
CA GLY A 210 -15.13 -2.45 0.66
C GLY A 210 -16.46 -1.70 0.48
N PRO A 211 -17.35 -1.69 1.47
CA PRO A 211 -18.64 -0.97 1.42
C PRO A 211 -18.46 0.54 1.67
N VAL A 212 -17.71 1.23 0.79
CA VAL A 212 -17.22 2.61 0.96
C VAL A 212 -18.35 3.57 1.30
N ALA A 213 -19.48 3.53 0.55
CA ALA A 213 -20.61 4.43 0.77
C ALA A 213 -21.21 4.27 2.17
N ALA A 214 -21.45 3.03 2.60
CA ALA A 214 -22.06 2.75 3.90
C ALA A 214 -21.12 3.10 5.07
N ILE A 215 -19.80 2.91 4.90
CA ILE A 215 -18.82 3.34 5.91
C ILE A 215 -18.78 4.88 5.99
N CYS A 216 -18.85 5.58 4.86
CA CYS A 216 -18.95 7.04 4.85
C CYS A 216 -20.25 7.54 5.52
N ASP A 217 -21.37 6.81 5.39
CA ASP A 217 -22.62 7.14 6.09
C ASP A 217 -22.43 7.06 7.60
N LEU A 218 -21.83 5.97 8.09
CA LEU A 218 -21.50 5.83 9.52
C LEU A 218 -20.49 6.88 9.98
N ALA A 219 -19.46 7.17 9.18
CA ALA A 219 -18.49 8.19 9.54
C ALA A 219 -19.14 9.56 9.74
N ALA A 220 -20.08 9.94 8.86
CA ALA A 220 -20.84 11.19 9.00
C ALA A 220 -21.73 11.17 10.25
N GLU A 221 -22.46 10.07 10.52
CA GLU A 221 -23.35 9.91 11.66
C GLU A 221 -22.62 9.99 13.00
N PHE A 222 -21.43 9.37 13.09
CA PHE A 222 -20.65 9.29 14.33
C PHE A 222 -19.49 10.28 14.40
N HIS A 223 -19.44 11.27 13.51
CA HIS A 223 -18.37 12.30 13.43
C HIS A 223 -16.96 11.71 13.37
N ALA A 224 -16.79 10.60 12.67
CA ALA A 224 -15.52 9.93 12.49
C ALA A 224 -14.79 10.40 11.22
N LEU A 225 -13.47 10.49 11.27
CA LEU A 225 -12.63 10.64 10.08
C LEU A 225 -12.61 9.34 9.27
N THR A 226 -12.52 9.47 7.95
CA THR A 226 -12.37 8.36 7.02
C THR A 226 -10.92 8.27 6.52
N TYR A 227 -10.32 7.07 6.64
CA TYR A 227 -9.03 6.73 6.07
C TYR A 227 -9.21 5.58 5.07
N LEU A 228 -9.16 5.91 3.77
CA LEU A 228 -9.39 4.93 2.70
C LEU A 228 -8.07 4.56 2.02
N ASP A 229 -7.72 3.27 2.06
CA ASP A 229 -6.64 2.72 1.27
C ASP A 229 -7.15 2.31 -0.11
N GLU A 230 -6.70 3.01 -1.14
CA GLU A 230 -7.02 2.80 -2.56
C GLU A 230 -5.86 2.13 -3.32
N VAL A 231 -4.90 1.53 -2.64
CA VAL A 231 -3.65 1.00 -3.22
C VAL A 231 -3.91 0.02 -4.38
N HIS A 232 -4.99 -0.75 -4.34
CA HIS A 232 -5.38 -1.67 -5.40
C HIS A 232 -6.34 -1.08 -6.44
N ALA A 233 -6.83 0.14 -6.23
CA ALA A 233 -7.86 0.74 -7.06
C ALA A 233 -7.41 1.99 -7.83
N VAL A 234 -6.46 2.76 -7.30
CA VAL A 234 -5.91 3.93 -8.01
C VAL A 234 -5.27 3.53 -9.33
N GLY A 235 -5.49 4.32 -10.36
CA GLY A 235 -5.11 4.03 -11.73
C GLY A 235 -6.07 3.08 -12.46
N MET A 236 -6.92 2.33 -11.73
CA MET A 236 -7.72 1.22 -12.24
C MET A 236 -9.22 1.52 -12.35
N TYR A 237 -9.77 2.33 -11.46
CA TYR A 237 -11.19 2.61 -11.35
C TYR A 237 -11.45 4.12 -11.37
N GLY A 238 -12.66 4.47 -11.76
CA GLY A 238 -13.08 5.85 -11.93
C GLY A 238 -12.70 6.45 -13.29
N PRO A 239 -13.37 7.52 -13.72
CA PRO A 239 -13.17 8.12 -15.04
C PRO A 239 -11.75 8.70 -15.25
N ARG A 240 -11.09 9.13 -14.18
CA ARG A 240 -9.71 9.64 -14.20
C ARG A 240 -8.69 8.67 -13.62
N GLY A 241 -9.13 7.52 -13.08
CA GLY A 241 -8.29 6.56 -12.37
C GLY A 241 -8.07 6.93 -10.90
N GLY A 242 -8.95 7.69 -10.29
CA GLY A 242 -8.88 8.10 -8.88
C GLY A 242 -9.27 7.01 -7.89
N GLY A 243 -9.74 5.85 -8.36
CA GLY A 243 -10.07 4.72 -7.52
C GLY A 243 -11.56 4.42 -7.42
N VAL A 244 -11.93 3.60 -6.45
CA VAL A 244 -13.33 3.21 -6.18
C VAL A 244 -14.14 4.41 -5.69
N ALA A 245 -13.57 5.26 -4.85
CA ALA A 245 -14.26 6.47 -4.39
C ALA A 245 -14.60 7.41 -5.55
N GLU A 246 -13.74 7.54 -6.58
CA GLU A 246 -14.06 8.29 -7.79
C GLU A 246 -15.17 7.61 -8.60
N ARG A 247 -15.06 6.29 -8.80
CA ARG A 247 -16.08 5.50 -9.51
C ARG A 247 -17.49 5.68 -8.94
N ASP A 248 -17.57 5.75 -7.62
CA ASP A 248 -18.83 5.76 -6.88
C ASP A 248 -19.28 7.18 -6.47
N GLY A 249 -18.52 8.23 -6.88
CA GLY A 249 -18.85 9.64 -6.58
C GLY A 249 -18.71 10.03 -5.12
N LEU A 250 -17.76 9.39 -4.40
CA LEU A 250 -17.60 9.52 -2.95
C LEU A 250 -16.33 10.28 -2.53
N MET A 251 -15.61 10.89 -3.49
CA MET A 251 -14.32 11.55 -3.26
C MET A 251 -14.36 12.58 -2.13
N ASP A 252 -15.43 13.39 -2.08
CA ASP A 252 -15.59 14.45 -1.09
C ASP A 252 -15.86 13.92 0.33
N ARG A 253 -16.24 12.65 0.45
CA ARG A 253 -16.59 12.00 1.72
C ARG A 253 -15.40 11.30 2.39
N ILE A 254 -14.25 11.28 1.74
CA ILE A 254 -13.04 10.68 2.27
C ILE A 254 -12.11 11.79 2.76
N ASP A 255 -11.68 11.72 4.03
CA ASP A 255 -10.78 12.71 4.61
C ASP A 255 -9.34 12.49 4.20
N ILE A 256 -8.89 11.23 4.20
CA ILE A 256 -7.52 10.84 3.85
C ILE A 256 -7.55 9.64 2.91
N PHE A 257 -6.98 9.81 1.72
CA PHE A 257 -6.65 8.73 0.81
C PHE A 257 -5.23 8.22 1.06
N ASN A 258 -5.02 6.92 0.99
CA ASN A 258 -3.71 6.30 0.80
C ASN A 258 -3.68 5.64 -0.58
N GLY A 259 -2.57 5.78 -1.30
CA GLY A 259 -2.38 5.17 -2.60
C GLY A 259 -0.92 4.78 -2.86
N THR A 260 -0.72 4.04 -3.94
CA THR A 260 0.61 3.56 -4.34
C THR A 260 0.97 4.01 -5.75
N LEU A 261 2.25 4.27 -5.96
CA LEU A 261 2.83 4.51 -7.28
C LEU A 261 3.42 3.22 -7.88
N GLY A 262 3.50 2.15 -7.09
CA GLY A 262 4.16 0.88 -7.45
C GLY A 262 3.26 -0.18 -8.07
N LYS A 263 1.99 0.14 -8.39
CA LYS A 263 1.05 -0.78 -9.02
C LYS A 263 0.59 -0.25 -10.37
N ALA A 264 -0.66 0.17 -10.51
CA ALA A 264 -1.18 0.64 -11.78
C ALA A 264 -0.38 1.79 -12.41
N PHE A 265 0.23 2.65 -11.59
CA PHE A 265 1.11 3.72 -12.08
C PHE A 265 2.51 3.22 -12.51
N GLY A 266 2.89 1.97 -12.21
CA GLY A 266 4.05 1.27 -12.76
C GLY A 266 5.43 1.75 -12.29
N VAL A 267 5.52 2.59 -11.23
CA VAL A 267 6.79 3.17 -10.81
C VAL A 267 7.16 2.67 -9.39
N PHE A 268 7.39 3.58 -8.45
CA PHE A 268 7.77 3.29 -7.07
C PHE A 268 7.33 4.41 -6.16
N GLY A 269 6.86 4.07 -4.95
CA GLY A 269 6.46 5.02 -3.94
C GLY A 269 5.04 4.81 -3.46
N GLY A 270 4.63 5.65 -2.53
CA GLY A 270 3.27 5.74 -2.03
C GLY A 270 2.94 7.18 -1.66
N TYR A 271 1.70 7.42 -1.31
CA TYR A 271 1.25 8.77 -0.99
C TYR A 271 0.01 8.77 -0.11
N ILE A 272 -0.23 9.91 0.51
CA ILE A 272 -1.54 10.26 1.06
C ILE A 272 -2.04 11.56 0.44
N ALA A 273 -3.37 11.73 0.37
CA ALA A 273 -4.01 12.96 -0.07
C ALA A 273 -5.17 13.32 0.86
N GLY A 274 -5.36 14.62 1.11
CA GLY A 274 -6.41 15.14 2.01
C GLY A 274 -6.40 16.66 2.09
N SER A 275 -6.95 17.23 3.17
CA SER A 275 -6.93 18.68 3.37
C SER A 275 -5.50 19.21 3.56
N ALA A 276 -5.24 20.44 3.13
CA ALA A 276 -3.93 21.07 3.26
C ALA A 276 -3.44 21.09 4.72
N ARG A 277 -4.35 21.36 5.66
CA ARG A 277 -4.04 21.37 7.10
C ARG A 277 -3.62 19.99 7.62
N MET A 278 -4.35 18.93 7.21
CA MET A 278 -4.02 17.56 7.61
C MET A 278 -2.65 17.14 7.03
N MET A 279 -2.41 17.42 5.75
CA MET A 279 -1.13 17.11 5.11
C MET A 279 0.02 17.88 5.75
N ASP A 280 -0.16 19.15 6.10
CA ASP A 280 0.87 19.96 6.79
C ASP A 280 1.19 19.43 8.18
N ALA A 281 0.17 19.01 8.94
CA ALA A 281 0.36 18.40 10.25
C ALA A 281 1.12 17.07 10.14
N ILE A 282 0.72 16.16 9.24
CA ILE A 282 1.41 14.88 9.05
C ILE A 282 2.85 15.11 8.57
N ARG A 283 3.09 16.00 7.60
CA ARG A 283 4.43 16.36 7.13
C ARG A 283 5.35 16.84 8.26
N SER A 284 4.80 17.54 9.25
CA SER A 284 5.54 18.16 10.33
C SER A 284 5.80 17.23 11.52
N TYR A 285 4.97 16.21 11.70
CA TYR A 285 5.01 15.32 12.86
C TYR A 285 5.36 13.85 12.56
N ALA A 286 5.25 13.39 11.30
CA ALA A 286 5.50 11.99 10.95
C ALA A 286 7.00 11.68 10.83
N PRO A 287 7.61 10.89 11.74
CA PRO A 287 9.03 10.57 11.64
C PRO A 287 9.40 9.83 10.35
N GLY A 288 8.50 8.95 9.87
CA GLY A 288 8.67 8.20 8.61
C GLY A 288 8.66 9.08 7.36
N PHE A 289 8.17 10.33 7.44
CA PHE A 289 8.28 11.33 6.40
C PHE A 289 9.52 12.21 6.59
N ILE A 290 9.73 12.71 7.81
CA ILE A 290 10.77 13.71 8.13
C ILE A 290 12.18 13.13 7.95
N PHE A 291 12.41 11.90 8.46
CA PHE A 291 13.75 11.30 8.58
C PHE A 291 14.06 10.27 7.48
N THR A 292 13.23 10.19 6.45
CA THR A 292 13.44 9.30 5.31
C THR A 292 13.97 10.07 4.11
N THR A 293 14.97 9.53 3.42
CA THR A 293 15.44 10.06 2.13
C THR A 293 14.28 10.11 1.14
N SER A 294 14.18 11.23 0.40
CA SER A 294 13.16 11.45 -0.62
C SER A 294 13.28 10.47 -1.79
N LEU A 295 12.18 10.28 -2.51
CA LEU A 295 12.21 9.57 -3.80
C LEU A 295 13.24 10.20 -4.75
N PRO A 296 13.94 9.41 -5.58
CA PRO A 296 14.74 9.96 -6.68
C PRO A 296 13.87 10.84 -7.59
N PRO A 297 14.40 11.99 -8.07
CA PRO A 297 13.68 12.89 -8.96
C PRO A 297 13.11 12.21 -10.21
N ALA A 298 13.88 11.30 -10.82
CA ALA A 298 13.44 10.52 -11.99
C ALA A 298 12.20 9.68 -11.67
N VAL A 299 12.15 9.04 -10.49
CA VAL A 299 10.97 8.27 -10.03
C VAL A 299 9.76 9.17 -9.84
N ALA A 300 9.95 10.34 -9.23
CA ALA A 300 8.87 11.30 -9.03
C ALA A 300 8.34 11.87 -10.36
N ALA A 301 9.23 12.13 -11.34
CA ALA A 301 8.88 12.57 -12.68
C ALA A 301 8.06 11.51 -13.43
N GLY A 302 8.54 10.26 -13.43
CA GLY A 302 7.83 9.14 -14.07
C GLY A 302 6.45 8.91 -13.46
N ALA A 303 6.34 8.98 -12.13
CA ALA A 303 5.05 8.83 -11.44
C ALA A 303 4.08 9.95 -11.81
N ALA A 304 4.52 11.21 -11.84
CA ALA A 304 3.70 12.35 -12.26
C ALA A 304 3.22 12.20 -13.71
N ALA A 305 4.12 11.78 -14.62
CA ALA A 305 3.77 11.53 -16.02
C ALA A 305 2.77 10.38 -16.17
N SER A 306 2.92 9.30 -15.39
CA SER A 306 1.99 8.18 -15.37
C SER A 306 0.59 8.60 -14.91
N ILE A 307 0.47 9.36 -13.82
CA ILE A 307 -0.80 9.86 -13.32
C ILE A 307 -1.44 10.78 -14.36
N ALA A 308 -0.69 11.74 -14.90
CA ALA A 308 -1.19 12.66 -15.91
C ALA A 308 -1.71 11.92 -17.16
N PHE A 309 -0.98 10.91 -17.65
CA PHE A 309 -1.39 10.08 -18.77
C PHE A 309 -2.67 9.27 -18.45
N LEU A 310 -2.72 8.62 -17.29
CA LEU A 310 -3.88 7.80 -16.93
C LEU A 310 -5.16 8.62 -16.69
N LYS A 311 -5.07 9.93 -16.51
CA LYS A 311 -6.24 10.83 -16.48
C LYS A 311 -6.84 11.13 -17.86
N THR A 312 -6.16 10.76 -18.95
CA THR A 312 -6.59 11.02 -20.34
C THR A 312 -7.53 9.95 -20.88
N ALA A 313 -8.05 10.18 -22.09
CA ALA A 313 -8.85 9.19 -22.83
C ALA A 313 -8.02 7.92 -23.17
N GLU A 314 -6.74 8.06 -23.48
CA GLU A 314 -5.84 6.93 -23.72
C GLU A 314 -5.64 6.09 -22.45
N GLY A 315 -5.54 6.73 -21.29
CA GLY A 315 -5.52 6.04 -19.99
C GLY A 315 -6.82 5.27 -19.72
N GLN A 316 -7.97 5.81 -20.12
CA GLN A 316 -9.25 5.09 -20.03
C GLN A 316 -9.24 3.83 -20.91
N VAL A 317 -8.70 3.90 -22.13
CA VAL A 317 -8.57 2.73 -23.02
C VAL A 317 -7.74 1.62 -22.35
N LEU A 318 -6.65 1.95 -21.66
CA LEU A 318 -5.85 0.95 -20.94
C LEU A 318 -6.65 0.30 -19.80
N ARG A 319 -7.41 1.10 -19.02
CA ARG A 319 -8.29 0.57 -17.96
C ARG A 319 -9.36 -0.37 -18.51
N ASP A 320 -10.02 0.01 -19.60
CA ASP A 320 -11.06 -0.79 -20.24
C ASP A 320 -10.51 -2.10 -20.74
N GLN A 321 -9.32 -2.09 -21.36
CA GLN A 321 -8.65 -3.30 -21.84
C GLN A 321 -8.26 -4.21 -20.67
N GLN A 322 -7.75 -3.67 -19.59
CA GLN A 322 -7.39 -4.44 -18.39
C GLN A 322 -8.63 -5.09 -17.77
N GLN A 323 -9.74 -4.35 -17.63
CA GLN A 323 -11.01 -4.90 -17.12
C GLN A 323 -11.55 -5.99 -18.03
N LEU A 324 -11.43 -5.84 -19.36
CA LEU A 324 -11.79 -6.88 -20.32
C LEU A 324 -10.92 -8.13 -20.14
N ASN A 325 -9.61 -7.97 -20.00
CA ASN A 325 -8.67 -9.07 -19.77
C ASN A 325 -9.00 -9.83 -18.47
N ALA A 326 -9.31 -9.12 -17.40
CA ALA A 326 -9.73 -9.74 -16.14
C ALA A 326 -11.02 -10.56 -16.29
N ARG A 327 -12.02 -10.03 -17.00
CA ARG A 327 -13.27 -10.78 -17.30
C ARG A 327 -13.01 -12.03 -18.12
N ILE A 328 -12.19 -11.93 -19.18
CA ILE A 328 -11.83 -13.07 -20.03
C ILE A 328 -11.09 -14.13 -19.21
N LEU A 329 -10.14 -13.73 -18.38
CA LEU A 329 -9.39 -14.65 -17.50
C LEU A 329 -10.33 -15.40 -16.57
N LYS A 330 -11.21 -14.69 -15.86
CA LYS A 330 -12.22 -15.31 -14.98
C LYS A 330 -13.10 -16.31 -15.71
N MET A 331 -13.59 -15.94 -16.89
CA MET A 331 -14.42 -16.83 -17.71
C MET A 331 -13.66 -18.10 -18.09
N ARG A 332 -12.40 -17.99 -18.53
CA ARG A 332 -11.57 -19.13 -18.92
C ARG A 332 -11.24 -20.04 -17.73
N LEU A 333 -10.85 -19.47 -16.60
CA LEU A 333 -10.53 -20.24 -15.39
C LEU A 333 -11.77 -20.99 -14.87
N ARG A 334 -12.94 -20.36 -14.88
CA ARG A 334 -14.21 -21.05 -14.56
C ARG A 334 -14.53 -22.18 -15.52
N GLY A 335 -14.32 -21.97 -16.82
CA GLY A 335 -14.51 -23.00 -17.85
C GLY A 335 -13.59 -24.21 -17.68
N LEU A 336 -12.44 -24.04 -17.02
CA LEU A 336 -11.51 -25.09 -16.64
C LEU A 336 -11.80 -25.70 -15.26
N GLY A 337 -12.87 -25.27 -14.59
CA GLY A 337 -13.20 -25.76 -13.24
C GLY A 337 -12.25 -25.28 -12.15
N MET A 338 -11.46 -24.21 -12.39
CA MET A 338 -10.54 -23.68 -11.40
C MET A 338 -11.31 -22.99 -10.26
N PRO A 339 -10.91 -23.18 -8.98
CA PRO A 339 -11.57 -22.59 -7.80
C PRO A 339 -11.19 -21.12 -7.64
N ILE A 340 -11.69 -20.25 -8.52
CA ILE A 340 -11.46 -18.82 -8.43
C ILE A 340 -12.37 -18.16 -7.40
N MET A 341 -11.83 -17.21 -6.66
CA MET A 341 -12.62 -16.26 -5.87
C MET A 341 -12.96 -15.07 -6.78
N ASP A 342 -14.24 -14.87 -7.06
CA ASP A 342 -14.67 -13.77 -7.94
C ASP A 342 -15.62 -12.82 -7.18
N HIS A 343 -15.06 -11.76 -6.68
CA HIS A 343 -15.75 -10.70 -5.96
C HIS A 343 -15.91 -9.41 -6.80
N GLY A 344 -15.80 -9.53 -8.13
CA GLY A 344 -16.11 -8.45 -9.07
C GLY A 344 -14.93 -7.53 -9.44
N SER A 345 -13.84 -7.51 -8.67
CA SER A 345 -12.66 -6.67 -9.00
C SER A 345 -11.78 -7.31 -10.08
N HIS A 346 -10.70 -6.61 -10.46
CA HIS A 346 -9.69 -7.12 -11.40
C HIS A 346 -8.77 -8.18 -10.79
N ILE A 347 -8.76 -8.35 -9.48
CA ILE A 347 -7.97 -9.36 -8.79
C ILE A 347 -8.68 -10.71 -8.92
N VAL A 348 -7.95 -11.74 -9.32
CA VAL A 348 -8.49 -13.08 -9.60
C VAL A 348 -7.73 -14.13 -8.80
N PRO A 349 -8.02 -14.30 -7.50
CA PRO A 349 -7.36 -15.31 -6.69
C PRO A 349 -7.83 -16.70 -7.10
N VAL A 350 -6.89 -17.65 -7.19
CA VAL A 350 -7.19 -19.07 -7.30
C VAL A 350 -6.96 -19.71 -5.94
N HIS A 351 -8.01 -20.19 -5.30
CA HIS A 351 -7.95 -20.75 -3.95
C HIS A 351 -7.48 -22.20 -3.97
N VAL A 352 -6.22 -22.45 -3.61
CA VAL A 352 -5.65 -23.80 -3.53
C VAL A 352 -5.87 -24.46 -2.15
N GLY A 353 -5.90 -23.66 -1.10
CA GLY A 353 -6.23 -24.09 0.26
C GLY A 353 -5.13 -24.84 1.01
N HIS A 354 -4.01 -25.20 0.37
CA HIS A 354 -2.91 -25.91 1.02
C HIS A 354 -1.54 -25.40 0.54
N PRO A 355 -0.64 -24.99 1.45
CA PRO A 355 0.61 -24.32 1.08
C PRO A 355 1.57 -25.18 0.23
N VAL A 356 1.63 -26.49 0.48
CA VAL A 356 2.48 -27.42 -0.32
C VAL A 356 1.94 -27.55 -1.75
N HIS A 357 0.62 -27.69 -1.91
CA HIS A 357 0.00 -27.74 -3.24
C HIS A 357 0.18 -26.43 -4.00
N CYS A 358 0.05 -25.28 -3.31
CA CYS A 358 0.24 -23.97 -3.92
C CYS A 358 1.66 -23.77 -4.46
N LYS A 359 2.68 -24.40 -3.82
CA LYS A 359 4.08 -24.37 -4.31
C LYS A 359 4.33 -25.32 -5.47
N ALA A 360 3.51 -26.36 -5.62
CA ALA A 360 3.68 -27.37 -6.67
C ALA A 360 3.03 -26.97 -8.00
N LEU A 361 2.13 -25.99 -7.97
CA LEU A 361 1.48 -25.37 -9.14
C LEU A 361 2.30 -24.26 -9.74
#